data_22eb08ba94b24485aff44237597b160f
#
_entry.id   22eb08ba94b24485aff44237597b160f
#
_cell.length_a   1.000
_cell.length_b   1.000
_cell.length_c   1.000
_cell.angle_alpha   90.00
_cell.angle_beta   90.00
_cell.angle_gamma   90.00
#
_symmetry.space_group_name_H-M   'P 1'
#
loop_
_entity.id
_entity.type
_entity.pdbx_description
1 polymer ?
#
loop_
_entity_poly.entity_id
_entity_poly.type
_entity_poly.pdbx_seq_one_letter_code
_entity_poly.pdbx_strand_id
1 'polypeptide(L)'
;MQVRGGILGYLLISTLFLASCSSTNRLPGYVYFRLSSNPTTLDPALITDVPSATIAAKIFNGLVRLKDGFEIGPDICERWELSKDGQVYKFFLRRGVNFSGGREVTAWDVRYSFQRILDPKVKSPNAWIFEKVEGADEFRAGHAAEVKGFKVVDTFTFAIRLKRPFAPFLSMLTMTQAYVVPKEEVERWGVDFSSHPSGTGPFKLKEWLPNREVRLDRREDYFDATARVSGIIYKIIPEDLTAITEFELGNIDVISLPASAYSKFRKSKKWGGHIVSIQGLNTYYLGMNSSRPPFDNILMRRAVSYAIDRKRILETFYESRGMLASGPVPDVIRKWDIKEKGSGPPEFKPALAREILDTLGMVGIKVTMYVTAEQEIIDLAEIIQSYLSEIGIKVVIKQLEWSAFKEAVNKGEPDMFWLSWWADYPDPENFLFPLFHSSNLGPGGNRARYSCKEVDRLIEKGQYATDVRDRNYYYQQAEEIIVRDAPCVFFWHKTDYLVKQPWIKGYKAYSIYTMDKGTGIWL
;
A
#
# COMPACT_ATOMS: atom_id res chain seq x y z
N MET A 1 -96.04 -2.08 -2.31
CA MET A 1 -96.11 -1.03 -3.34
C MET A 1 -94.76 -0.30 -3.30
N GLN A 2 -93.86 -0.69 -4.13
CA GLN A 2 -93.12 0.08 -5.10
C GLN A 2 -92.66 1.47 -4.62
N VAL A 3 -91.33 1.76 -4.61
CA VAL A 3 -90.61 2.33 -5.76
C VAL A 3 -89.10 2.18 -5.57
N ARG A 4 -88.45 1.82 -6.67
CA ARG A 4 -87.00 1.73 -6.90
C ARG A 4 -86.41 3.13 -7.03
N GLY A 5 -85.19 3.33 -6.47
CA GLY A 5 -84.37 4.45 -6.79
C GLY A 5 -82.86 4.01 -6.67
N GLY A 6 -82.25 3.71 -7.83
CA GLY A 6 -80.85 3.41 -7.93
C GLY A 6 -80.00 4.69 -7.91
N ILE A 7 -78.92 4.68 -7.15
CA ILE A 7 -77.92 5.71 -7.20
C ILE A 7 -76.62 5.03 -7.70
N LEU A 8 -76.22 5.41 -8.91
CA LEU A 8 -74.93 5.11 -9.51
C LEU A 8 -73.82 5.90 -8.73
N GLY A 9 -73.05 5.21 -7.95
CA GLY A 9 -71.84 5.80 -7.32
C GLY A 9 -70.69 5.70 -8.29
N TYR A 10 -70.19 6.83 -8.80
CA TYR A 10 -68.91 6.94 -9.53
C TYR A 10 -67.78 6.76 -8.55
N LEU A 11 -67.10 5.63 -8.67
CA LEU A 11 -65.81 5.42 -8.00
C LEU A 11 -64.72 6.16 -8.81
N LEU A 12 -64.30 7.34 -8.35
CA LEU A 12 -63.12 8.04 -8.82
C LEU A 12 -61.89 7.34 -8.20
N ILE A 13 -61.24 6.45 -8.97
CA ILE A 13 -59.93 5.91 -8.62
C ILE A 13 -58.89 7.01 -8.90
N SER A 14 -58.55 7.75 -7.85
CA SER A 14 -57.44 8.67 -7.84
C SER A 14 -56.13 7.86 -7.78
N THR A 15 -55.52 7.60 -8.94
CA THR A 15 -54.15 7.07 -9.03
C THR A 15 -53.17 8.15 -8.58
N LEU A 16 -52.82 8.14 -7.29
CA LEU A 16 -51.65 8.84 -6.81
C LEU A 16 -50.41 8.18 -7.44
N PHE A 17 -49.88 8.79 -8.46
CA PHE A 17 -48.50 8.58 -8.88
C PHE A 17 -47.60 9.10 -7.75
N LEU A 18 -47.21 8.22 -6.85
CA LEU A 18 -46.06 8.44 -6.01
C LEU A 18 -44.81 8.43 -6.93
N ALA A 19 -44.50 9.60 -7.48
CA ALA A 19 -43.18 9.87 -7.99
C ALA A 19 -42.22 9.77 -6.77
N SER A 20 -41.75 8.57 -6.51
CA SER A 20 -40.60 8.35 -5.64
C SER A 20 -39.39 8.98 -6.33
N CYS A 21 -39.27 10.30 -6.22
CA CYS A 21 -38.00 10.96 -6.37
C CYS A 21 -37.11 10.40 -5.23
N SER A 22 -36.33 9.40 -5.54
CA SER A 22 -35.16 9.09 -4.73
C SER A 22 -34.22 10.30 -4.85
N SER A 23 -34.49 11.36 -4.09
CA SER A 23 -33.54 12.44 -3.89
C SER A 23 -32.35 11.79 -3.20
N THR A 24 -31.33 11.47 -3.97
CA THR A 24 -30.03 11.15 -3.40
C THR A 24 -29.68 12.31 -2.48
N ASN A 25 -29.61 12.06 -1.20
CA ASN A 25 -29.37 13.08 -0.16
C ASN A 25 -27.88 13.51 -0.19
N ARG A 26 -27.41 13.87 -1.42
CA ARG A 26 -26.02 14.23 -1.69
C ARG A 26 -25.83 15.72 -1.40
N LEU A 27 -24.75 16.03 -0.68
CA LEU A 27 -24.36 17.42 -0.45
C LEU A 27 -23.80 18.03 -1.74
N PRO A 28 -24.26 19.22 -2.16
CA PRO A 28 -23.76 19.88 -3.36
C PRO A 28 -22.24 20.14 -3.28
N GLY A 29 -21.53 19.83 -4.35
CA GLY A 29 -20.08 20.06 -4.45
C GLY A 29 -19.21 19.05 -3.72
N TYR A 30 -19.79 18.00 -3.10
CA TYR A 30 -19.03 16.94 -2.46
C TYR A 30 -18.83 15.73 -3.37
N VAL A 31 -17.66 15.09 -3.27
CA VAL A 31 -17.35 13.82 -3.90
C VAL A 31 -17.42 12.70 -2.87
N TYR A 32 -17.98 11.57 -3.29
CA TYR A 32 -18.26 10.43 -2.42
C TYR A 32 -17.36 9.24 -2.79
N PHE A 33 -16.57 8.80 -1.82
CA PHE A 33 -15.70 7.62 -1.94
C PHE A 33 -16.17 6.51 -0.99
N ARG A 34 -15.70 5.30 -1.26
CA ARG A 34 -15.83 4.16 -0.34
C ARG A 34 -14.57 4.01 0.51
N LEU A 35 -14.76 3.65 1.78
CA LEU A 35 -13.79 2.93 2.60
C LEU A 35 -14.32 1.53 2.90
N SER A 36 -13.45 0.52 2.83
CA SER A 36 -13.81 -0.86 3.14
C SER A 36 -13.90 -1.15 4.63
N SER A 37 -13.33 -0.30 5.47
CA SER A 37 -13.41 -0.41 6.92
C SER A 37 -13.30 0.96 7.58
N ASN A 38 -13.67 1.01 8.86
CA ASN A 38 -13.55 2.21 9.65
C ASN A 38 -12.06 2.56 9.88
N PRO A 39 -11.64 3.85 9.76
CA PRO A 39 -10.31 4.26 10.19
C PRO A 39 -10.10 3.91 11.68
N THR A 40 -8.92 3.44 12.03
CA THR A 40 -8.59 3.14 13.44
C THR A 40 -8.15 4.38 14.20
N THR A 41 -7.49 5.31 13.52
CA THR A 41 -7.00 6.56 14.07
C THR A 41 -6.73 7.58 12.97
N LEU A 42 -6.82 8.88 13.28
CA LEU A 42 -6.33 9.95 12.40
C LEU A 42 -5.08 10.64 12.97
N ASP A 43 -4.49 10.09 14.03
CA ASP A 43 -3.21 10.54 14.56
C ASP A 43 -2.05 9.96 13.72
N PRO A 44 -1.28 10.77 12.97
CA PRO A 44 -0.20 10.28 12.12
C PRO A 44 0.79 9.34 12.80
N ALA A 45 1.13 9.60 14.07
CA ALA A 45 2.09 8.78 14.80
C ALA A 45 1.61 7.34 15.04
N LEU A 46 0.30 7.08 14.98
CA LEU A 46 -0.32 5.80 15.34
C LEU A 46 -0.92 5.05 14.13
N ILE A 47 -0.92 5.65 12.94
CA ILE A 47 -1.52 5.05 11.73
C ILE A 47 -0.77 3.79 11.31
N THR A 48 -1.54 2.70 11.11
CA THR A 48 -1.04 1.41 10.59
C THR A 48 -1.93 0.81 9.52
N ASP A 49 -3.05 1.46 9.18
CA ASP A 49 -4.03 0.96 8.22
C ASP A 49 -4.29 1.94 7.06
N VAL A 50 -4.69 1.40 5.92
CA VAL A 50 -4.92 2.17 4.69
C VAL A 50 -6.10 3.16 4.81
N PRO A 51 -7.27 2.82 5.40
CA PRO A 51 -8.35 3.77 5.60
C PRO A 51 -7.93 5.02 6.39
N SER A 52 -7.23 4.85 7.53
CA SER A 52 -6.69 5.94 8.32
C SER A 52 -5.73 6.80 7.51
N ALA A 53 -4.80 6.17 6.81
CA ALA A 53 -3.79 6.84 6.01
C ALA A 53 -4.40 7.60 4.81
N THR A 54 -5.45 7.04 4.18
CA THR A 54 -6.19 7.69 3.09
C THR A 54 -6.81 9.02 3.54
N ILE A 55 -7.41 9.05 4.72
CA ILE A 55 -7.99 10.27 5.31
C ILE A 55 -6.88 11.24 5.73
N ALA A 56 -5.86 10.74 6.45
CA ALA A 56 -4.75 11.56 6.92
C ALA A 56 -4.02 12.28 5.78
N ALA A 57 -3.89 11.64 4.60
CA ALA A 57 -3.30 12.26 3.41
C ALA A 57 -4.03 13.52 2.93
N LYS A 58 -5.32 13.69 3.27
CA LYS A 58 -6.12 14.88 2.95
C LYS A 58 -5.98 15.98 4.01
N ILE A 59 -5.73 15.60 5.27
CA ILE A 59 -5.73 16.50 6.43
C ILE A 59 -4.34 17.05 6.72
N PHE A 60 -3.29 16.26 6.46
CA PHE A 60 -1.92 16.58 6.85
C PHE A 60 -0.97 16.64 5.67
N ASN A 61 0.21 17.24 5.91
CA ASN A 61 1.37 17.21 5.00
C ASN A 61 2.63 16.79 5.77
N GLY A 62 3.61 16.28 5.02
CA GLY A 62 4.97 16.05 5.49
C GLY A 62 5.95 17.10 4.99
N LEU A 63 7.23 16.94 5.32
CA LEU A 63 8.29 17.79 4.75
C LEU A 63 8.35 17.66 3.23
N VAL A 64 8.21 16.44 2.74
CA VAL A 64 8.26 16.06 1.33
C VAL A 64 7.05 15.21 0.97
N ARG A 65 6.73 15.13 -0.31
CA ARG A 65 5.63 14.32 -0.85
C ARG A 65 6.05 13.56 -2.09
N LEU A 66 5.29 12.54 -2.44
CA LEU A 66 5.41 11.86 -3.72
C LEU A 66 4.69 12.65 -4.81
N LYS A 67 5.36 12.78 -5.97
CA LYS A 67 4.81 13.25 -7.23
C LYS A 67 4.56 12.09 -8.18
N ASP A 68 4.01 12.40 -9.36
CA ASP A 68 3.87 11.43 -10.45
C ASP A 68 5.22 10.77 -10.77
N GLY A 69 5.19 9.48 -11.10
CA GLY A 69 6.40 8.70 -11.34
C GLY A 69 7.21 8.39 -10.08
N PHE A 70 6.61 8.56 -8.90
CA PHE A 70 7.23 8.34 -7.57
C PHE A 70 8.45 9.24 -7.30
N GLU A 71 8.53 10.37 -7.97
CA GLU A 71 9.53 11.38 -7.63
C GLU A 71 9.21 12.05 -6.31
N ILE A 72 10.24 12.25 -5.49
CA ILE A 72 10.10 12.98 -4.23
C ILE A 72 10.20 14.47 -4.53
N GLY A 73 9.19 15.20 -4.13
CA GLY A 73 9.13 16.64 -4.27
C GLY A 73 8.88 17.36 -2.94
N PRO A 74 9.05 18.68 -2.92
CA PRO A 74 8.75 19.46 -1.74
C PRO A 74 7.25 19.44 -1.39
N ASP A 75 6.95 19.49 -0.07
CA ASP A 75 5.59 19.68 0.46
C ASP A 75 5.60 20.87 1.43
N ILE A 76 5.66 20.68 2.77
CA ILE A 76 5.86 21.79 3.73
C ILE A 76 7.23 22.45 3.53
N CYS A 77 8.29 21.71 3.19
CA CYS A 77 9.53 22.34 2.77
C CYS A 77 9.42 22.87 1.34
N GLU A 78 10.13 23.94 1.01
CA GLU A 78 10.30 24.42 -0.36
C GLU A 78 11.46 23.72 -1.09
N ARG A 79 12.48 23.29 -0.34
CA ARG A 79 13.67 22.58 -0.81
C ARG A 79 14.38 21.89 0.36
N TRP A 80 15.27 20.98 0.01
CA TRP A 80 16.20 20.37 0.97
C TRP A 80 17.58 20.24 0.36
N GLU A 81 18.57 20.06 1.22
CA GLU A 81 19.98 19.81 0.87
C GLU A 81 20.46 18.55 1.59
N LEU A 82 21.24 17.74 0.91
CA LEU A 82 21.92 16.60 1.49
C LEU A 82 23.42 16.91 1.59
N SER A 83 24.01 16.70 2.75
CA SER A 83 25.45 16.88 2.93
C SER A 83 26.25 15.90 2.06
N LYS A 84 27.51 16.28 1.74
CA LYS A 84 28.40 15.47 0.89
C LYS A 84 28.64 14.05 1.42
N ASP A 85 28.62 13.88 2.74
CA ASP A 85 28.75 12.59 3.42
C ASP A 85 27.45 11.79 3.44
N GLY A 86 26.34 12.33 2.90
CA GLY A 86 25.03 11.66 2.83
C GLY A 86 24.33 11.49 4.19
N GLN A 87 24.82 12.13 5.25
CA GLN A 87 24.29 11.92 6.61
C GLN A 87 23.34 13.02 7.08
N VAL A 88 23.42 14.24 6.53
CA VAL A 88 22.61 15.37 7.00
C VAL A 88 21.67 15.85 5.93
N TYR A 89 20.38 15.73 6.19
CA TYR A 89 19.32 16.37 5.41
C TYR A 89 18.97 17.70 6.07
N LYS A 90 19.05 18.81 5.33
CA LYS A 90 18.66 20.14 5.78
C LYS A 90 17.45 20.60 4.99
N PHE A 91 16.32 20.79 5.65
CA PHE A 91 15.03 21.19 5.05
C PHE A 91 14.76 22.66 5.33
N PHE A 92 14.36 23.38 4.30
CA PHE A 92 13.95 24.79 4.37
C PHE A 92 12.44 24.84 4.22
N LEU A 93 11.76 25.30 5.27
CA LEU A 93 10.29 25.30 5.32
C LEU A 93 9.74 26.50 4.54
N ARG A 94 8.59 26.30 3.90
CA ARG A 94 7.81 27.37 3.30
C ARG A 94 7.27 28.30 4.37
N ARG A 95 7.23 29.60 4.10
CA ARG A 95 6.47 30.55 4.89
C ARG A 95 5.00 30.52 4.49
N GLY A 96 4.10 30.89 5.40
CA GLY A 96 2.67 30.95 5.13
C GLY A 96 1.96 29.58 5.12
N VAL A 97 2.63 28.50 5.51
CA VAL A 97 1.99 27.19 5.70
C VAL A 97 1.36 27.16 7.09
N ASN A 98 0.02 27.16 7.13
CA ASN A 98 -0.72 27.20 8.39
C ASN A 98 -1.39 25.87 8.70
N PHE A 99 -1.43 25.52 9.98
CA PHE A 99 -2.35 24.48 10.48
C PHE A 99 -3.80 24.94 10.35
N SER A 100 -4.76 24.02 10.41
CA SER A 100 -6.19 24.36 10.33
C SER A 100 -6.67 25.28 11.48
N GLY A 101 -5.90 25.37 12.56
CA GLY A 101 -6.09 26.34 13.65
C GLY A 101 -5.56 27.75 13.36
N GLY A 102 -4.94 27.99 12.20
CA GLY A 102 -4.45 29.32 11.74
C GLY A 102 -3.00 29.64 12.10
N ARG A 103 -2.34 28.85 12.98
CA ARG A 103 -0.92 29.08 13.32
C ARG A 103 0.01 28.56 12.24
N GLU A 104 1.05 29.33 11.94
CA GLU A 104 2.09 28.95 10.96
C GLU A 104 2.96 27.80 11.48
N VAL A 105 3.33 26.89 10.58
CA VAL A 105 4.24 25.77 10.83
C VAL A 105 5.67 26.27 10.99
N THR A 106 6.37 25.72 11.96
CA THR A 106 7.77 26.01 12.25
C THR A 106 8.62 24.75 12.32
N ALA A 107 9.93 24.88 12.34
CA ALA A 107 10.87 23.78 12.53
C ALA A 107 10.70 23.07 13.90
N TRP A 108 10.13 23.75 14.89
CA TRP A 108 9.80 23.19 16.18
C TRP A 108 8.66 22.15 16.10
N ASP A 109 7.68 22.39 15.20
CA ASP A 109 6.57 21.45 14.96
C ASP A 109 7.06 20.18 14.28
N VAL A 110 7.98 20.32 13.34
CA VAL A 110 8.64 19.18 12.68
C VAL A 110 9.39 18.33 13.70
N ARG A 111 10.23 18.99 14.53
CA ARG A 111 10.96 18.31 15.61
C ARG A 111 10.01 17.59 16.56
N TYR A 112 8.96 18.26 17.02
CA TYR A 112 7.97 17.68 17.93
C TYR A 112 7.34 16.43 17.31
N SER A 113 6.84 16.54 16.07
CA SER A 113 6.16 15.44 15.39
C SER A 113 7.04 14.19 15.25
N PHE A 114 8.30 14.36 14.84
CA PHE A 114 9.21 13.24 14.64
C PHE A 114 9.72 12.65 15.96
N GLN A 115 10.03 13.50 16.93
CA GLN A 115 10.45 13.04 18.25
C GLN A 115 9.33 12.28 18.97
N ARG A 116 8.06 12.71 18.79
CA ARG A 116 6.87 12.05 19.34
C ARG A 116 6.73 10.60 18.87
N ILE A 117 7.10 10.28 17.63
CA ILE A 117 7.04 8.91 17.10
C ILE A 117 8.07 8.01 17.82
N LEU A 118 9.18 8.57 18.23
CA LEU A 118 10.23 7.85 18.98
C LEU A 118 9.96 7.81 20.49
N ASP A 119 9.02 8.62 21.00
CA ASP A 119 8.74 8.70 22.45
C ASP A 119 8.11 7.38 22.95
N PRO A 120 8.76 6.68 23.90
CA PRO A 120 8.22 5.45 24.49
C PRO A 120 6.82 5.59 25.09
N LYS A 121 6.45 6.80 25.52
CA LYS A 121 5.13 7.10 26.10
C LYS A 121 4.02 7.05 25.06
N VAL A 122 4.31 7.40 23.81
CA VAL A 122 3.36 7.37 22.68
C VAL A 122 3.14 5.94 22.19
N LYS A 123 4.12 5.05 22.38
CA LYS A 123 4.06 3.64 21.92
C LYS A 123 3.77 3.51 20.43
N SER A 124 4.32 4.43 19.64
CA SER A 124 4.12 4.40 18.19
C SER A 124 4.65 3.10 17.58
N PRO A 125 3.86 2.38 16.79
CA PRO A 125 4.34 1.22 16.02
C PRO A 125 5.28 1.61 14.87
N ASN A 126 5.40 2.92 14.60
CA ASN A 126 6.10 3.49 13.45
C ASN A 126 7.48 4.05 13.79
N ALA A 127 8.00 3.80 15.00
CA ALA A 127 9.32 4.29 15.44
C ALA A 127 10.47 3.90 14.49
N TRP A 128 10.34 2.79 13.77
CA TRP A 128 11.31 2.28 12.81
C TRP A 128 11.69 3.29 11.71
N ILE A 129 10.79 4.23 11.37
CA ILE A 129 11.03 5.28 10.36
C ILE A 129 12.24 6.14 10.73
N PHE A 130 12.42 6.40 12.01
CA PHE A 130 13.48 7.27 12.52
C PHE A 130 14.59 6.54 13.28
N GLU A 131 14.63 5.21 13.26
CA GLU A 131 15.70 4.42 13.94
C GLU A 131 17.11 4.69 13.42
N LYS A 132 17.23 5.14 12.18
CA LYS A 132 18.51 5.50 11.57
C LYS A 132 19.00 6.89 11.96
N VAL A 133 18.20 7.68 12.69
CA VAL A 133 18.57 9.02 13.15
C VAL A 133 19.54 8.94 14.33
N GLU A 134 20.53 9.82 14.37
CA GLU A 134 21.51 9.90 15.45
C GLU A 134 20.81 10.22 16.79
N GLY A 135 21.10 9.43 17.82
CA GLY A 135 20.49 9.61 19.15
C GLY A 135 19.06 9.06 19.31
N ALA A 136 18.50 8.38 18.28
CA ALA A 136 17.18 7.79 18.37
C ALA A 136 17.08 6.67 19.41
N ASP A 137 18.12 5.82 19.50
CA ASP A 137 18.14 4.70 20.45
C ASP A 137 18.25 5.18 21.89
N GLU A 138 19.12 6.16 22.14
CA GLU A 138 19.31 6.78 23.46
C GLU A 138 18.03 7.47 23.95
N PHE A 139 17.33 8.17 23.06
CA PHE A 139 16.06 8.79 23.37
C PHE A 139 14.96 7.76 23.68
N ARG A 140 14.83 6.72 22.85
CA ARG A 140 13.87 5.62 23.07
C ARG A 140 14.14 4.84 24.36
N ALA A 141 15.40 4.71 24.72
CA ALA A 141 15.80 4.06 25.98
C ALA A 141 15.62 4.97 27.22
N GLY A 142 15.22 6.23 27.04
CA GLY A 142 15.09 7.20 28.13
C GLY A 142 16.40 7.77 28.64
N HIS A 143 17.51 7.55 27.94
CA HIS A 143 18.85 8.04 28.31
C HIS A 143 19.12 9.46 27.81
N ALA A 144 18.24 10.03 26.96
CA ALA A 144 18.32 11.39 26.44
C ALA A 144 16.95 12.06 26.48
N ALA A 145 16.93 13.37 26.77
CA ALA A 145 15.70 14.17 26.75
C ALA A 145 15.24 14.54 25.32
N GLU A 146 16.15 14.45 24.33
CA GLU A 146 15.92 14.86 22.96
C GLU A 146 16.69 13.94 22.00
N VAL A 147 16.18 13.82 20.76
CA VAL A 147 16.88 13.10 19.69
C VAL A 147 17.98 13.99 19.14
N LYS A 148 19.24 13.63 19.35
CA LYS A 148 20.43 14.41 18.96
C LYS A 148 20.45 14.78 17.47
N GLY A 149 19.97 13.88 16.61
CA GLY A 149 19.94 14.07 15.17
C GLY A 149 18.85 15.00 14.68
N PHE A 150 17.89 15.42 15.52
CA PHE A 150 16.84 16.40 15.17
C PHE A 150 17.26 17.79 15.62
N LYS A 151 17.62 18.65 14.67
CA LYS A 151 18.13 19.99 14.97
C LYS A 151 17.25 21.08 14.35
N VAL A 152 16.66 21.91 15.19
CA VAL A 152 16.11 23.20 14.77
C VAL A 152 17.29 24.17 14.56
N VAL A 153 17.52 24.59 13.33
CA VAL A 153 18.61 25.53 12.97
C VAL A 153 18.11 26.96 13.19
N ASP A 154 16.92 27.25 12.68
CA ASP A 154 16.14 28.46 12.90
C ASP A 154 14.64 28.15 12.76
N THR A 155 13.77 29.16 12.83
CA THR A 155 12.31 29.01 12.79
C THR A 155 11.81 28.23 11.56
N PHE A 156 12.49 28.35 10.41
CA PHE A 156 12.09 27.73 9.15
C PHE A 156 13.14 26.78 8.58
N THR A 157 14.12 26.41 9.37
CA THR A 157 15.17 25.49 8.95
C THR A 157 15.31 24.33 9.93
N PHE A 158 15.07 23.12 9.45
CA PHE A 158 15.19 21.88 10.22
C PHE A 158 16.25 20.96 9.62
N ALA A 159 17.06 20.33 10.44
CA ALA A 159 18.06 19.38 9.98
C ALA A 159 17.89 18.02 10.68
N ILE A 160 18.10 16.95 9.89
CA ILE A 160 18.11 15.56 10.36
C ILE A 160 19.49 14.98 10.09
N ARG A 161 20.15 14.50 11.15
CA ARG A 161 21.41 13.75 11.03
C ARG A 161 21.15 12.27 11.23
N LEU A 162 21.57 11.48 10.25
CA LEU A 162 21.55 10.01 10.32
C LEU A 162 22.83 9.48 10.96
N LYS A 163 22.77 8.29 11.57
CA LYS A 163 23.95 7.54 12.09
C LYS A 163 24.98 7.23 10.99
N ARG A 164 24.50 7.00 9.76
CA ARG A 164 25.24 6.75 8.52
C ARG A 164 24.35 7.12 7.32
N PRO A 165 24.89 7.28 6.11
CA PRO A 165 24.08 7.50 4.91
C PRO A 165 23.02 6.41 4.80
N PHE A 166 21.80 6.80 4.43
CA PHE A 166 20.70 5.85 4.21
C PHE A 166 19.79 6.38 3.11
N ALA A 167 20.00 5.89 1.88
CA ALA A 167 19.33 6.42 0.70
C ALA A 167 17.80 6.33 0.73
N PRO A 168 17.14 5.29 1.31
CA PRO A 168 15.69 5.21 1.40
C PRO A 168 15.04 6.24 2.33
N PHE A 169 15.81 6.91 3.19
CA PHE A 169 15.29 7.78 4.24
C PHE A 169 14.33 8.86 3.74
N LEU A 170 14.67 9.50 2.61
CA LEU A 170 13.84 10.56 2.05
C LEU A 170 12.48 10.01 1.55
N SER A 171 12.46 8.79 1.00
CA SER A 171 11.22 8.09 0.61
C SER A 171 10.36 7.77 1.83
N MET A 172 10.95 7.39 2.95
CA MET A 172 10.23 7.12 4.21
C MET A 172 9.55 8.38 4.75
N LEU A 173 10.14 9.57 4.55
CA LEU A 173 9.53 10.85 4.95
C LEU A 173 8.28 11.23 4.13
N THR A 174 7.95 10.50 3.06
CA THR A 174 6.70 10.70 2.30
C THR A 174 5.51 9.95 2.90
N MET A 175 5.74 9.10 3.89
CA MET A 175 4.70 8.32 4.55
C MET A 175 3.85 9.19 5.48
N THR A 176 2.59 8.80 5.69
CA THR A 176 1.65 9.53 6.58
C THR A 176 2.16 9.66 8.01
N GLN A 177 2.93 8.70 8.47
CA GLN A 177 3.52 8.69 9.80
C GLN A 177 4.52 9.84 10.01
N ALA A 178 5.16 10.31 8.93
CA ALA A 178 6.09 11.44 8.96
C ALA A 178 5.38 12.81 8.74
N TYR A 179 4.06 12.88 8.90
CA TYR A 179 3.32 14.14 8.79
C TYR A 179 3.49 15.01 10.02
N VAL A 180 3.40 16.33 9.80
CA VAL A 180 3.64 17.33 10.85
C VAL A 180 2.34 17.69 11.54
N VAL A 181 2.37 17.72 12.88
CA VAL A 181 1.23 18.03 13.76
C VAL A 181 1.56 19.18 14.71
N PRO A 182 0.57 20.01 15.10
CA PRO A 182 0.78 21.09 16.08
C PRO A 182 0.83 20.51 17.50
N LYS A 183 1.91 20.83 18.22
CA LYS A 183 2.16 20.34 19.59
C LYS A 183 0.99 20.67 20.51
N GLU A 184 0.54 21.91 20.50
CA GLU A 184 -0.50 22.42 21.39
C GLU A 184 -1.85 21.70 21.23
N GLU A 185 -2.20 21.30 19.99
CA GLU A 185 -3.45 20.56 19.77
C GLU A 185 -3.31 19.08 20.17
N VAL A 186 -2.15 18.48 19.94
CA VAL A 186 -1.87 17.12 20.41
C VAL A 186 -1.89 17.06 21.94
N GLU A 187 -1.29 18.02 22.62
CA GLU A 187 -1.28 18.09 24.10
C GLU A 187 -2.67 18.42 24.68
N ARG A 188 -3.42 19.28 23.99
CA ARG A 188 -4.79 19.64 24.38
C ARG A 188 -5.74 18.45 24.34
N TRP A 189 -5.68 17.66 23.27
CA TRP A 189 -6.62 16.56 23.03
C TRP A 189 -6.12 15.20 23.51
N GLY A 190 -4.81 15.04 23.70
CA GLY A 190 -4.22 13.79 24.16
C GLY A 190 -4.65 12.60 23.31
N VAL A 191 -5.31 11.63 23.91
CA VAL A 191 -5.81 10.42 23.23
C VAL A 191 -6.93 10.71 22.22
N ASP A 192 -7.65 11.82 22.39
CA ASP A 192 -8.75 12.25 21.52
C ASP A 192 -8.27 13.06 20.32
N PHE A 193 -6.96 13.30 20.16
CA PHE A 193 -6.41 14.02 19.00
C PHE A 193 -6.84 13.37 17.68
N SER A 194 -7.00 12.06 17.66
CA SER A 194 -7.50 11.31 16.49
C SER A 194 -8.87 11.79 15.99
N SER A 195 -9.74 12.25 16.91
CA SER A 195 -11.08 12.78 16.60
C SER A 195 -11.09 14.30 16.37
N HIS A 196 -9.98 14.96 16.68
CA HIS A 196 -9.79 16.42 16.54
C HIS A 196 -8.50 16.72 15.76
N PRO A 197 -8.28 16.09 14.58
CA PRO A 197 -7.04 16.25 13.86
C PRO A 197 -6.88 17.70 13.36
N SER A 198 -5.73 18.28 13.63
CA SER A 198 -5.33 19.59 13.11
C SER A 198 -4.09 19.42 12.24
N GLY A 199 -4.22 19.69 10.94
CA GLY A 199 -3.15 19.51 9.98
C GLY A 199 -3.03 20.67 9.02
N THR A 200 -2.12 20.55 8.06
CA THR A 200 -1.81 21.55 7.05
C THR A 200 -2.42 21.24 5.68
N GLY A 201 -3.13 20.10 5.55
CA GLY A 201 -3.65 19.59 4.28
C GLY A 201 -4.79 20.43 3.66
N PRO A 202 -5.20 20.06 2.43
CA PRO A 202 -6.24 20.80 1.68
C PRO A 202 -7.65 20.63 2.23
N PHE A 203 -7.85 19.68 3.13
CA PHE A 203 -9.13 19.45 3.79
C PHE A 203 -8.97 19.41 5.32
N LYS A 204 -10.06 19.64 6.03
CA LYS A 204 -10.17 19.49 7.48
C LYS A 204 -11.30 18.53 7.83
N LEU A 205 -11.15 17.79 8.93
CA LEU A 205 -12.21 16.93 9.43
C LEU A 205 -13.42 17.79 9.83
N LYS A 206 -14.58 17.48 9.27
CA LYS A 206 -15.84 18.06 9.64
C LYS A 206 -16.58 17.18 10.65
N GLU A 207 -16.64 15.89 10.32
CA GLU A 207 -17.35 14.91 11.12
C GLU A 207 -16.80 13.50 10.86
N TRP A 208 -16.73 12.68 11.87
CA TRP A 208 -16.45 11.26 11.76
C TRP A 208 -17.52 10.48 12.54
N LEU A 209 -18.37 9.80 11.79
CA LEU A 209 -19.40 8.90 12.31
C LEU A 209 -18.90 7.46 12.15
N PRO A 210 -18.42 6.79 13.21
CA PRO A 210 -17.89 5.44 13.14
C PRO A 210 -18.84 4.46 12.44
N ASN A 211 -18.28 3.61 11.58
CA ASN A 211 -19.01 2.62 10.76
C ASN A 211 -20.06 3.21 9.81
N ARG A 212 -20.07 4.51 9.60
CA ARG A 212 -20.99 5.20 8.69
C ARG A 212 -20.23 6.02 7.66
N GLU A 213 -19.60 7.12 8.08
CA GLU A 213 -18.90 8.01 7.15
C GLU A 213 -17.88 8.91 7.84
N VAL A 214 -16.90 9.39 7.04
CA VAL A 214 -16.00 10.48 7.40
C VAL A 214 -16.22 11.61 6.41
N ARG A 215 -16.52 12.81 6.91
CA ARG A 215 -16.72 14.02 6.12
C ARG A 215 -15.56 14.98 6.29
N LEU A 216 -15.01 15.41 5.18
CA LEU A 216 -13.95 16.41 5.10
C LEU A 216 -14.46 17.63 4.34
N ASP A 217 -14.26 18.81 4.91
CA ASP A 217 -14.56 20.09 4.26
C ASP A 217 -13.28 20.69 3.68
N ARG A 218 -13.37 21.33 2.51
CA ARG A 218 -12.26 22.04 1.87
C ARG A 218 -11.72 23.15 2.75
N ARG A 219 -10.41 23.36 2.70
CA ARG A 219 -9.75 24.54 3.24
C ARG A 219 -9.51 25.55 2.12
N GLU A 220 -9.91 26.81 2.36
CA GLU A 220 -9.70 27.89 1.41
C GLU A 220 -8.29 28.49 1.50
N ASP A 221 -7.63 28.33 2.65
CA ASP A 221 -6.30 28.84 2.98
C ASP A 221 -5.17 27.82 2.77
N TYR A 222 -5.40 26.81 1.94
CA TYR A 222 -4.37 25.82 1.63
C TYR A 222 -3.23 26.44 0.82
N PHE A 223 -2.00 26.19 1.24
CA PHE A 223 -0.79 26.82 0.69
C PHE A 223 -0.40 26.38 -0.73
N ASP A 224 -1.00 25.31 -1.24
CA ASP A 224 -0.81 24.80 -2.60
C ASP A 224 -2.13 24.88 -3.37
N ALA A 225 -2.33 24.05 -4.37
CA ALA A 225 -3.53 24.06 -5.20
C ALA A 225 -4.81 23.81 -4.38
N THR A 226 -5.69 24.81 -4.31
CA THR A 226 -6.99 24.70 -3.63
C THR A 226 -7.86 23.64 -4.31
N ALA A 227 -8.51 22.79 -3.52
CA ALA A 227 -9.44 21.80 -4.02
C ALA A 227 -10.62 22.44 -4.75
N ARG A 228 -11.05 21.82 -5.87
CA ARG A 228 -12.17 22.31 -6.69
C ARG A 228 -13.53 21.86 -6.21
N VAL A 229 -13.57 20.88 -5.29
CA VAL A 229 -14.79 20.37 -4.65
C VAL A 229 -14.96 21.02 -3.28
N SER A 230 -16.21 21.10 -2.79
CA SER A 230 -16.53 21.66 -1.47
C SER A 230 -16.04 20.76 -0.33
N GLY A 231 -15.92 19.46 -0.60
CA GLY A 231 -15.44 18.49 0.37
C GLY A 231 -15.48 17.07 -0.17
N ILE A 232 -15.09 16.15 0.69
CA ILE A 232 -15.05 14.71 0.41
C ILE A 232 -15.84 13.98 1.50
N ILE A 233 -16.68 13.03 1.10
CA ILE A 233 -17.36 12.11 2.01
C ILE A 233 -16.89 10.70 1.72
N TYR A 234 -16.31 10.06 2.73
CA TYR A 234 -15.93 8.66 2.68
C TYR A 234 -16.99 7.83 3.37
N LYS A 235 -17.77 7.06 2.61
CA LYS A 235 -18.76 6.11 3.15
C LYS A 235 -18.08 4.80 3.53
N ILE A 236 -18.32 4.32 4.75
CA ILE A 236 -17.76 3.07 5.26
C ILE A 236 -18.71 1.94 4.85
N ILE A 237 -18.29 1.16 3.85
CA ILE A 237 -19.07 0.06 3.28
C ILE A 237 -18.14 -1.14 3.14
N PRO A 238 -18.17 -2.09 4.11
CA PRO A 238 -17.31 -3.26 4.08
C PRO A 238 -17.58 -4.16 2.88
N GLU A 239 -18.84 -4.43 2.58
CA GLU A 239 -19.26 -5.41 1.59
C GLU A 239 -19.14 -4.88 0.14
N ASP A 240 -18.41 -5.63 -0.71
CA ASP A 240 -18.17 -5.25 -2.10
C ASP A 240 -19.47 -5.14 -2.93
N LEU A 241 -20.41 -6.07 -2.75
CA LEU A 241 -21.69 -6.05 -3.48
C LEU A 241 -22.53 -4.83 -3.10
N THR A 242 -22.54 -4.43 -1.84
CA THR A 242 -23.20 -3.22 -1.37
C THR A 242 -22.55 -1.99 -1.98
N ALA A 243 -21.23 -1.91 -2.00
CA ALA A 243 -20.50 -0.79 -2.59
C ALA A 243 -20.75 -0.67 -4.10
N ILE A 244 -20.82 -1.79 -4.83
CA ILE A 244 -21.16 -1.82 -6.26
C ILE A 244 -22.59 -1.28 -6.47
N THR A 245 -23.54 -1.72 -5.65
CA THR A 245 -24.94 -1.25 -5.72
C THR A 245 -25.04 0.24 -5.46
N GLU A 246 -24.38 0.75 -4.42
CA GLU A 246 -24.34 2.18 -4.09
C GLU A 246 -23.67 3.01 -5.21
N PHE A 247 -22.67 2.46 -5.87
CA PHE A 247 -22.06 3.07 -7.05
C PHE A 247 -23.03 3.09 -8.25
N GLU A 248 -23.69 1.97 -8.57
CA GLU A 248 -24.66 1.88 -9.68
C GLU A 248 -25.86 2.82 -9.48
N LEU A 249 -26.25 3.06 -8.22
CA LEU A 249 -27.28 4.03 -7.82
C LEU A 249 -26.79 5.50 -7.85
N GLY A 250 -25.47 5.73 -7.99
CA GLY A 250 -24.89 7.08 -7.98
C GLY A 250 -24.66 7.67 -6.59
N ASN A 251 -24.72 6.88 -5.53
CA ASN A 251 -24.48 7.31 -4.15
C ASN A 251 -22.99 7.36 -3.80
N ILE A 252 -22.14 6.70 -4.60
CA ILE A 252 -20.68 6.73 -4.55
C ILE A 252 -20.14 7.11 -5.92
N ASP A 253 -19.07 7.90 -5.96
CA ASP A 253 -18.51 8.45 -7.18
C ASP A 253 -17.37 7.61 -7.76
N VAL A 254 -16.61 6.94 -6.90
CA VAL A 254 -15.47 6.11 -7.29
C VAL A 254 -15.39 4.88 -6.39
N ILE A 255 -15.27 3.71 -6.99
CA ILE A 255 -15.02 2.46 -6.26
C ILE A 255 -13.87 1.67 -6.89
N SER A 256 -13.17 0.90 -6.07
CA SER A 256 -12.30 -0.18 -6.52
C SER A 256 -13.14 -1.35 -7.01
N LEU A 257 -12.80 -1.93 -8.15
CA LEU A 257 -13.51 -3.09 -8.71
C LEU A 257 -12.91 -4.38 -8.15
N PRO A 258 -13.68 -5.17 -7.39
CA PRO A 258 -13.24 -6.51 -7.02
C PRO A 258 -13.14 -7.40 -8.25
N ALA A 259 -12.37 -8.49 -8.15
CA ALA A 259 -12.18 -9.45 -9.22
C ALA A 259 -13.50 -9.93 -9.83
N SER A 260 -14.47 -10.28 -8.99
CA SER A 260 -15.80 -10.77 -9.38
C SER A 260 -16.62 -9.80 -10.21
N ALA A 261 -16.38 -8.49 -10.10
CA ALA A 261 -17.11 -7.45 -10.83
C ALA A 261 -16.37 -6.92 -12.06
N TYR A 262 -15.05 -7.11 -12.15
CA TYR A 262 -14.23 -6.50 -13.18
C TYR A 262 -14.72 -6.79 -14.60
N SER A 263 -14.97 -8.05 -14.95
CA SER A 263 -15.41 -8.46 -16.29
C SER A 263 -16.78 -7.84 -16.66
N LYS A 264 -17.73 -7.78 -15.70
CA LYS A 264 -19.05 -7.13 -15.88
C LYS A 264 -18.88 -5.66 -16.23
N PHE A 265 -18.09 -4.92 -15.45
CA PHE A 265 -17.88 -3.48 -15.65
C PHE A 265 -17.11 -3.19 -16.94
N ARG A 266 -16.07 -3.95 -17.25
CA ARG A 266 -15.26 -3.81 -18.48
C ARG A 266 -16.10 -3.96 -19.75
N LYS A 267 -17.02 -4.92 -19.78
CA LYS A 267 -17.91 -5.18 -20.92
C LYS A 267 -19.11 -4.24 -20.97
N SER A 268 -19.38 -3.48 -19.92
CA SER A 268 -20.52 -2.58 -19.84
C SER A 268 -20.39 -1.38 -20.78
N LYS A 269 -21.41 -1.13 -21.60
CA LYS A 269 -21.48 0.08 -22.43
C LYS A 269 -21.51 1.37 -21.60
N LYS A 270 -22.09 1.30 -20.37
CA LYS A 270 -22.20 2.44 -19.46
C LYS A 270 -20.88 2.73 -18.74
N TRP A 271 -20.14 1.71 -18.32
CA TRP A 271 -19.04 1.85 -17.38
C TRP A 271 -17.65 1.58 -17.97
N GLY A 272 -17.55 0.81 -19.07
CA GLY A 272 -16.27 0.38 -19.63
C GLY A 272 -15.32 1.53 -19.97
N GLY A 273 -15.85 2.68 -20.45
CA GLY A 273 -15.06 3.88 -20.73
C GLY A 273 -14.69 4.72 -19.49
N HIS A 274 -15.14 4.33 -18.30
CA HIS A 274 -14.91 5.04 -17.03
C HIS A 274 -14.03 4.26 -16.05
N ILE A 275 -13.45 3.16 -16.51
CA ILE A 275 -12.48 2.38 -15.73
C ILE A 275 -11.11 3.05 -15.81
N VAL A 276 -10.50 3.22 -14.66
CA VAL A 276 -9.13 3.70 -14.48
C VAL A 276 -8.32 2.57 -13.87
N SER A 277 -7.15 2.29 -14.42
CA SER A 277 -6.23 1.27 -13.90
C SER A 277 -4.98 1.90 -13.34
N ILE A 278 -4.43 1.27 -12.31
CA ILE A 278 -3.16 1.66 -11.72
C ILE A 278 -2.37 0.43 -11.30
N GLN A 279 -1.13 0.35 -11.71
CA GLN A 279 -0.23 -0.72 -11.27
C GLN A 279 0.10 -0.51 -9.79
N GLY A 280 -0.18 -1.52 -8.96
CA GLY A 280 0.15 -1.48 -7.55
C GLY A 280 1.65 -1.65 -7.29
N LEU A 281 2.13 -1.07 -6.20
CA LEU A 281 3.48 -1.33 -5.69
C LEU A 281 3.47 -2.59 -4.83
N ASN A 282 3.35 -3.73 -5.49
CA ASN A 282 3.22 -5.03 -4.84
C ASN A 282 3.92 -6.12 -5.66
N THR A 283 4.19 -7.24 -5.01
CA THR A 283 4.59 -8.48 -5.68
C THR A 283 3.86 -9.67 -5.07
N TYR A 284 3.31 -10.53 -5.92
CA TYR A 284 2.65 -11.78 -5.53
C TYR A 284 3.57 -12.94 -5.82
N TYR A 285 3.76 -13.83 -4.86
CA TYR A 285 4.76 -14.88 -4.97
C TYR A 285 4.38 -16.16 -4.21
N LEU A 286 4.90 -17.28 -4.70
CA LEU A 286 4.97 -18.55 -3.98
C LEU A 286 6.34 -18.61 -3.31
N GLY A 287 6.37 -18.48 -1.98
CA GLY A 287 7.60 -18.60 -1.19
C GLY A 287 7.93 -20.05 -0.89
N MET A 288 9.22 -20.37 -0.88
CA MET A 288 9.76 -21.70 -0.53
C MET A 288 10.70 -21.58 0.67
N ASN A 289 10.52 -22.42 1.68
CA ASN A 289 11.35 -22.40 2.88
C ASN A 289 12.78 -22.88 2.56
N SER A 290 13.68 -21.93 2.30
CA SER A 290 15.06 -22.20 1.86
C SER A 290 15.99 -22.67 2.98
N SER A 291 15.50 -22.80 4.24
CA SER A 291 16.34 -23.18 5.38
C SER A 291 16.38 -24.70 5.64
N ARG A 292 15.61 -25.49 4.91
CA ARG A 292 15.51 -26.95 5.11
C ARG A 292 15.14 -27.70 3.82
N PRO A 293 15.42 -29.05 3.78
CA PRO A 293 14.96 -29.90 2.67
C PRO A 293 13.45 -29.83 2.47
N PRO A 294 12.96 -29.89 1.20
CA PRO A 294 13.77 -30.05 -0.01
C PRO A 294 14.25 -28.72 -0.61
N PHE A 295 13.82 -27.58 -0.05
CA PHE A 295 14.01 -26.26 -0.63
C PHE A 295 15.31 -25.54 -0.19
N ASP A 296 16.16 -26.17 0.64
CA ASP A 296 17.55 -25.75 0.83
C ASP A 296 18.39 -25.93 -0.47
N ASN A 297 17.98 -26.86 -1.33
CA ASN A 297 18.61 -27.07 -2.63
C ASN A 297 18.08 -26.08 -3.69
N ILE A 298 18.99 -25.30 -4.27
CA ILE A 298 18.65 -24.30 -5.32
C ILE A 298 18.05 -24.94 -6.58
N LEU A 299 18.52 -26.13 -6.96
CA LEU A 299 17.98 -26.82 -8.17
C LEU A 299 16.53 -27.23 -7.93
N MET A 300 16.18 -27.66 -6.71
CA MET A 300 14.79 -27.96 -6.36
C MET A 300 13.88 -26.72 -6.46
N ARG A 301 14.32 -25.58 -5.98
CA ARG A 301 13.57 -24.31 -6.10
C ARG A 301 13.40 -23.89 -7.55
N ARG A 302 14.45 -24.04 -8.36
CA ARG A 302 14.40 -23.76 -9.80
C ARG A 302 13.48 -24.73 -10.55
N ALA A 303 13.45 -26.01 -10.17
CA ALA A 303 12.53 -26.99 -10.75
C ALA A 303 11.06 -26.57 -10.52
N VAL A 304 10.70 -26.15 -9.32
CA VAL A 304 9.36 -25.58 -9.05
C VAL A 304 9.07 -24.37 -9.93
N SER A 305 10.05 -23.48 -10.10
CA SER A 305 9.88 -22.27 -10.91
C SER A 305 9.73 -22.59 -12.41
N TYR A 306 10.43 -23.61 -12.95
CA TYR A 306 10.28 -24.08 -14.32
C TYR A 306 8.95 -24.80 -14.57
N ALA A 307 8.35 -25.42 -13.53
CA ALA A 307 7.16 -26.24 -13.65
C ALA A 307 5.87 -25.45 -13.78
N ILE A 308 5.84 -24.17 -13.43
CA ILE A 308 4.62 -23.38 -13.32
C ILE A 308 4.51 -22.37 -14.47
N ASP A 309 3.46 -22.50 -15.31
CA ASP A 309 3.16 -21.54 -16.37
C ASP A 309 2.45 -20.31 -15.81
N ARG A 310 3.25 -19.40 -15.25
CA ARG A 310 2.78 -18.16 -14.62
C ARG A 310 2.04 -17.25 -15.61
N LYS A 311 2.48 -17.24 -16.89
CA LYS A 311 1.86 -16.43 -17.94
C LYS A 311 0.45 -16.93 -18.22
N ARG A 312 0.26 -18.24 -18.40
CA ARG A 312 -1.05 -18.84 -18.61
C ARG A 312 -1.98 -18.60 -17.41
N ILE A 313 -1.48 -18.76 -16.19
CA ILE A 313 -2.26 -18.47 -14.97
C ILE A 313 -2.72 -17.01 -14.96
N LEU A 314 -1.82 -16.06 -15.26
CA LEU A 314 -2.14 -14.63 -15.30
C LEU A 314 -3.20 -14.33 -16.37
N GLU A 315 -3.08 -14.90 -17.57
CA GLU A 315 -3.98 -14.64 -18.69
C GLU A 315 -5.37 -15.29 -18.50
N THR A 316 -5.43 -16.52 -18.02
CA THR A 316 -6.66 -17.33 -17.97
C THR A 316 -7.38 -17.23 -16.63
N PHE A 317 -6.66 -17.45 -15.53
CA PHE A 317 -7.24 -17.44 -14.19
C PHE A 317 -7.38 -16.00 -13.64
N TYR A 318 -6.33 -15.18 -13.82
CA TYR A 318 -6.31 -13.83 -13.28
C TYR A 318 -6.79 -12.75 -14.26
N GLU A 319 -7.33 -13.15 -15.44
CA GLU A 319 -7.90 -12.27 -16.49
C GLU A 319 -6.98 -11.10 -16.87
N SER A 320 -5.65 -11.31 -16.86
CA SER A 320 -4.63 -10.27 -17.11
C SER A 320 -4.71 -9.05 -16.17
N ARG A 321 -5.19 -9.24 -14.93
CA ARG A 321 -5.29 -8.17 -13.90
C ARG A 321 -3.96 -7.90 -13.21
N GLY A 322 -2.86 -7.94 -13.95
CA GLY A 322 -1.51 -7.69 -13.45
C GLY A 322 -0.49 -7.70 -14.57
N MET A 323 0.74 -7.42 -14.19
CA MET A 323 1.92 -7.56 -15.06
C MET A 323 2.77 -8.74 -14.58
N LEU A 324 3.21 -9.60 -15.49
CA LEU A 324 4.06 -10.74 -15.15
C LEU A 324 5.35 -10.23 -14.48
N ALA A 325 5.62 -10.73 -13.28
CA ALA A 325 6.79 -10.28 -12.53
C ALA A 325 8.09 -10.86 -13.10
N SER A 326 9.08 -10.01 -13.31
CA SER A 326 10.45 -10.41 -13.66
C SER A 326 11.35 -10.61 -12.44
N GLY A 327 10.91 -10.16 -11.26
CA GLY A 327 11.59 -10.28 -9.97
C GLY A 327 10.70 -9.74 -8.86
N PRO A 328 11.25 -9.52 -7.65
CA PRO A 328 10.49 -8.98 -6.53
C PRO A 328 10.14 -7.50 -6.68
N VAL A 329 10.97 -6.71 -7.38
CA VAL A 329 10.80 -5.25 -7.48
C VAL A 329 9.86 -4.91 -8.63
N PRO A 330 8.73 -4.18 -8.39
CA PRO A 330 7.83 -3.76 -9.46
C PRO A 330 8.49 -2.86 -10.50
N ASP A 331 8.17 -3.09 -11.78
CA ASP A 331 8.76 -2.37 -12.91
C ASP A 331 8.62 -0.85 -12.81
N VAL A 332 7.53 -0.37 -12.19
CA VAL A 332 7.24 1.08 -12.06
C VAL A 332 8.23 1.84 -11.17
N ILE A 333 8.92 1.15 -10.26
CA ILE A 333 9.97 1.76 -9.41
C ILE A 333 11.36 1.23 -9.72
N ARG A 334 11.46 0.17 -10.48
CA ARG A 334 12.74 -0.41 -10.90
C ARG A 334 13.39 0.50 -11.95
N LYS A 335 14.65 0.86 -11.74
CA LYS A 335 15.42 1.76 -12.63
C LYS A 335 16.47 1.03 -13.45
N TRP A 336 16.38 -0.30 -13.55
CA TRP A 336 17.26 -1.18 -14.32
C TRP A 336 16.46 -2.24 -15.07
N ASP A 337 17.05 -2.84 -16.10
CA ASP A 337 16.44 -3.92 -16.86
C ASP A 337 17.02 -5.27 -16.42
N ILE A 338 16.16 -6.23 -16.09
CA ILE A 338 16.54 -7.62 -15.77
C ILE A 338 16.67 -8.45 -17.06
N LYS A 339 16.30 -7.90 -18.22
CA LYS A 339 16.20 -8.66 -19.48
C LYS A 339 17.55 -8.97 -20.14
N GLU A 340 18.66 -8.45 -19.64
CA GLU A 340 19.95 -8.81 -20.21
C GLU A 340 20.38 -10.22 -19.80
N LYS A 341 20.39 -11.13 -20.78
CA LYS A 341 21.04 -12.45 -20.77
C LYS A 341 20.63 -13.42 -19.65
N GLY A 342 19.35 -13.82 -19.61
CA GLY A 342 18.92 -14.98 -18.81
C GLY A 342 18.79 -14.73 -17.33
N SER A 343 18.80 -13.48 -16.89
CA SER A 343 18.62 -13.07 -15.49
C SER A 343 17.16 -12.91 -15.08
N GLY A 344 16.21 -13.09 -15.99
CA GLY A 344 14.78 -13.11 -15.66
C GLY A 344 14.36 -14.43 -14.97
N PRO A 345 13.16 -14.44 -14.35
CA PRO A 345 12.65 -15.67 -13.76
C PRO A 345 12.52 -16.76 -14.80
N PRO A 346 12.73 -18.03 -14.42
CA PRO A 346 12.71 -19.16 -15.35
C PRO A 346 11.43 -19.20 -16.20
N GLU A 347 11.57 -19.42 -17.49
CA GLU A 347 10.46 -19.71 -18.39
C GLU A 347 9.81 -21.05 -18.04
N PHE A 348 8.56 -21.26 -18.44
CA PHE A 348 7.88 -22.55 -18.28
C PHE A 348 8.59 -23.64 -19.09
N LYS A 349 9.25 -24.58 -18.41
CA LYS A 349 10.04 -25.70 -18.97
C LYS A 349 9.83 -26.97 -18.14
N PRO A 350 8.63 -27.58 -18.17
CA PRO A 350 8.30 -28.72 -17.29
C PRO A 350 9.17 -29.94 -17.54
N ALA A 351 9.65 -30.16 -18.78
CA ALA A 351 10.58 -31.25 -19.08
C ALA A 351 11.92 -31.08 -18.33
N LEU A 352 12.49 -29.85 -18.32
CA LEU A 352 13.70 -29.54 -17.57
C LEU A 352 13.47 -29.67 -16.04
N ALA A 353 12.30 -29.25 -15.56
CA ALA A 353 11.93 -29.41 -14.15
C ALA A 353 11.93 -30.89 -13.74
N ARG A 354 11.38 -31.77 -14.57
CA ARG A 354 11.35 -33.22 -14.33
C ARG A 354 12.77 -33.79 -14.34
N GLU A 355 13.61 -33.43 -15.32
CA GLU A 355 15.00 -33.86 -15.41
C GLU A 355 15.80 -33.49 -14.15
N ILE A 356 15.58 -32.29 -13.62
CA ILE A 356 16.20 -31.86 -12.37
C ILE A 356 15.76 -32.74 -11.21
N LEU A 357 14.45 -33.04 -11.09
CA LEU A 357 13.93 -33.90 -10.02
C LEU A 357 14.45 -35.33 -10.11
N ASP A 358 14.56 -35.88 -11.33
CA ASP A 358 15.15 -37.19 -11.57
C ASP A 358 16.62 -37.23 -11.12
N THR A 359 17.40 -36.20 -11.50
CA THR A 359 18.81 -36.05 -11.11
C THR A 359 18.99 -35.95 -9.59
N LEU A 360 18.06 -35.27 -8.91
CA LEU A 360 18.08 -35.14 -7.45
C LEU A 360 17.50 -36.36 -6.71
N GLY A 361 16.89 -37.33 -7.41
CA GLY A 361 16.19 -38.44 -6.80
C GLY A 361 14.94 -38.03 -6.00
N MET A 362 14.29 -36.90 -6.40
CA MET A 362 13.20 -36.28 -5.65
C MET A 362 11.82 -36.45 -6.32
N VAL A 363 11.69 -37.32 -7.32
CA VAL A 363 10.37 -37.63 -7.90
C VAL A 363 9.49 -38.35 -6.87
N GLY A 364 8.24 -37.90 -6.76
CA GLY A 364 7.27 -38.44 -5.76
C GLY A 364 7.35 -37.80 -4.38
N ILE A 365 8.24 -36.80 -4.21
CA ILE A 365 8.35 -36.07 -2.94
C ILE A 365 7.04 -35.38 -2.55
N LYS A 366 6.75 -35.38 -1.25
CA LYS A 366 5.57 -34.73 -0.67
C LYS A 366 6.00 -33.44 0.03
N VAL A 367 5.34 -32.32 -0.31
CA VAL A 367 5.56 -31.00 0.29
C VAL A 367 4.23 -30.37 0.73
N THR A 368 4.28 -29.50 1.72
CA THR A 368 3.13 -28.75 2.22
C THR A 368 3.09 -27.36 1.61
N MET A 369 1.89 -26.88 1.25
CA MET A 369 1.63 -25.51 0.81
C MET A 369 0.55 -24.88 1.70
N TYR A 370 0.91 -23.82 2.44
CA TYR A 370 -0.05 -23.09 3.26
C TYR A 370 -0.59 -21.89 2.49
N VAL A 371 -1.90 -21.69 2.62
CA VAL A 371 -2.65 -20.59 1.98
C VAL A 371 -3.72 -20.07 2.95
N THR A 372 -4.21 -18.86 2.70
CA THR A 372 -5.38 -18.33 3.40
C THR A 372 -6.68 -18.99 2.89
N ALA A 373 -7.76 -18.87 3.65
CA ALA A 373 -9.05 -19.51 3.35
C ALA A 373 -9.90 -18.74 2.32
N GLU A 374 -9.29 -17.83 1.55
CA GLU A 374 -9.95 -17.11 0.47
C GLU A 374 -10.09 -17.99 -0.77
N GLN A 375 -11.29 -18.08 -1.35
CA GLN A 375 -11.57 -19.01 -2.45
C GLN A 375 -10.65 -18.79 -3.66
N GLU A 376 -10.40 -17.53 -4.09
CA GLU A 376 -9.50 -17.24 -5.21
C GLU A 376 -8.08 -17.78 -4.95
N ILE A 377 -7.61 -17.74 -3.69
CA ILE A 377 -6.28 -18.25 -3.33
C ILE A 377 -6.26 -19.78 -3.27
N ILE A 378 -7.35 -20.40 -2.83
CA ILE A 378 -7.50 -21.86 -2.84
C ILE A 378 -7.47 -22.38 -4.27
N ASP A 379 -8.28 -21.79 -5.17
CA ASP A 379 -8.34 -22.17 -6.58
C ASP A 379 -6.96 -22.03 -7.25
N LEU A 380 -6.24 -20.96 -6.97
CA LEU A 380 -4.87 -20.76 -7.44
C LEU A 380 -3.91 -21.83 -6.91
N ALA A 381 -4.03 -22.19 -5.62
CA ALA A 381 -3.19 -23.23 -5.02
C ALA A 381 -3.43 -24.59 -5.66
N GLU A 382 -4.67 -24.92 -6.02
CA GLU A 382 -5.01 -26.15 -6.75
C GLU A 382 -4.44 -26.16 -8.17
N ILE A 383 -4.44 -25.02 -8.85
CA ILE A 383 -3.77 -24.87 -10.16
C ILE A 383 -2.26 -25.12 -10.03
N ILE A 384 -1.62 -24.51 -9.03
CA ILE A 384 -0.18 -24.72 -8.77
C ILE A 384 0.09 -26.18 -8.39
N GLN A 385 -0.74 -26.81 -7.56
CA GLN A 385 -0.66 -28.22 -7.21
C GLN A 385 -0.71 -29.10 -8.47
N SER A 386 -1.60 -28.81 -9.43
CA SER A 386 -1.70 -29.54 -10.69
C SER A 386 -0.39 -29.46 -11.49
N TYR A 387 0.18 -28.28 -11.69
CA TYR A 387 1.46 -28.10 -12.38
C TYR A 387 2.60 -28.89 -11.70
N LEU A 388 2.67 -28.85 -10.38
CA LEU A 388 3.71 -29.54 -9.63
C LEU A 388 3.52 -31.07 -9.65
N SER A 389 2.27 -31.55 -9.68
CA SER A 389 1.95 -32.97 -9.85
C SER A 389 2.44 -33.53 -11.19
N GLU A 390 2.38 -32.75 -12.27
CA GLU A 390 2.84 -33.16 -13.59
C GLU A 390 4.34 -33.48 -13.63
N ILE A 391 5.14 -32.86 -12.75
CA ILE A 391 6.57 -33.15 -12.63
C ILE A 391 6.91 -34.11 -11.49
N GLY A 392 5.91 -34.66 -10.80
CA GLY A 392 6.08 -35.67 -9.75
C GLY A 392 6.22 -35.11 -8.33
N ILE A 393 5.88 -33.85 -8.06
CA ILE A 393 5.82 -33.28 -6.70
C ILE A 393 4.38 -33.36 -6.16
N LYS A 394 4.19 -34.04 -5.02
CA LYS A 394 2.89 -34.15 -4.34
C LYS A 394 2.71 -33.01 -3.34
N VAL A 395 1.86 -32.03 -3.68
CA VAL A 395 1.57 -30.90 -2.80
C VAL A 395 0.38 -31.21 -1.91
N VAL A 396 0.50 -30.90 -0.61
CA VAL A 396 -0.60 -30.94 0.35
C VAL A 396 -0.95 -29.51 0.73
N ILE A 397 -2.11 -29.05 0.26
CA ILE A 397 -2.62 -27.71 0.56
C ILE A 397 -3.22 -27.69 1.96
N LYS A 398 -2.84 -26.71 2.78
CA LYS A 398 -3.40 -26.42 4.09
C LYS A 398 -3.94 -25.00 4.12
N GLN A 399 -5.24 -24.89 4.32
CA GLN A 399 -5.96 -23.63 4.41
C GLN A 399 -5.99 -23.17 5.88
N LEU A 400 -5.68 -21.91 6.12
CA LEU A 400 -5.66 -21.32 7.46
C LEU A 400 -6.34 -19.96 7.45
N GLU A 401 -6.93 -19.58 8.59
CA GLU A 401 -7.32 -18.19 8.83
C GLU A 401 -6.06 -17.30 8.83
N TRP A 402 -6.22 -16.02 8.45
CA TRP A 402 -5.10 -15.11 8.24
C TRP A 402 -4.10 -15.03 9.39
N SER A 403 -4.57 -14.92 10.63
CA SER A 403 -3.69 -14.80 11.81
C SER A 403 -2.88 -16.08 12.04
N ALA A 404 -3.53 -17.22 11.93
CA ALA A 404 -2.89 -18.54 12.06
C ALA A 404 -1.92 -18.81 10.89
N PHE A 405 -2.31 -18.43 9.67
CA PHE A 405 -1.45 -18.51 8.49
C PHE A 405 -0.19 -17.68 8.68
N LYS A 406 -0.35 -16.41 9.08
CA LYS A 406 0.77 -15.49 9.28
C LYS A 406 1.73 -15.98 10.36
N GLU A 407 1.20 -16.50 11.47
CA GLU A 407 2.02 -17.07 12.54
C GLU A 407 2.81 -18.29 12.06
N ALA A 408 2.15 -19.25 11.40
CA ALA A 408 2.78 -20.47 10.89
C ALA A 408 3.90 -20.15 9.87
N VAL A 409 3.63 -19.24 8.94
CA VAL A 409 4.63 -18.81 7.94
C VAL A 409 5.80 -18.06 8.59
N ASN A 410 5.56 -17.20 9.57
CA ASN A 410 6.61 -16.53 10.34
C ASN A 410 7.51 -17.51 11.09
N LYS A 411 6.95 -18.59 11.62
CA LYS A 411 7.70 -19.69 12.27
C LYS A 411 8.46 -20.57 11.26
N GLY A 412 8.09 -20.51 9.96
CA GLY A 412 8.68 -21.35 8.90
C GLY A 412 8.13 -22.78 8.92
N GLU A 413 6.89 -22.97 9.34
CA GLU A 413 6.25 -24.30 9.38
C GLU A 413 6.02 -24.90 7.99
N PRO A 414 5.46 -24.16 6.98
CA PRO A 414 5.22 -24.72 5.66
C PRO A 414 6.50 -24.88 4.84
N ASP A 415 6.47 -25.81 3.88
CA ASP A 415 7.51 -25.94 2.86
C ASP A 415 7.34 -24.85 1.79
N MET A 416 6.10 -24.59 1.39
CA MET A 416 5.70 -23.50 0.49
C MET A 416 4.53 -22.71 1.05
N PHE A 417 4.39 -21.46 0.63
CA PHE A 417 3.28 -20.60 1.01
C PHE A 417 2.99 -19.56 -0.06
N TRP A 418 1.72 -19.21 -0.25
CA TRP A 418 1.30 -18.10 -1.12
C TRP A 418 1.19 -16.81 -0.33
N LEU A 419 1.83 -15.73 -0.81
CA LEU A 419 1.79 -14.44 -0.13
C LEU A 419 2.01 -13.29 -1.14
N SER A 420 1.75 -12.08 -0.68
CA SER A 420 2.11 -10.84 -1.38
C SER A 420 2.89 -9.89 -0.46
N TRP A 421 3.65 -9.01 -1.07
CA TRP A 421 4.28 -7.87 -0.42
C TRP A 421 3.76 -6.58 -1.03
N TRP A 422 3.43 -5.62 -0.20
CA TRP A 422 3.01 -4.28 -0.60
C TRP A 422 3.99 -3.27 -0.03
N ALA A 423 4.42 -2.32 -0.86
CA ALA A 423 5.40 -1.34 -0.43
C ALA A 423 4.81 -0.32 0.53
N ASP A 424 5.52 -0.04 1.62
CA ASP A 424 5.23 1.05 2.54
C ASP A 424 5.64 2.40 1.93
N TYR A 425 6.71 2.41 1.13
CA TYR A 425 7.23 3.55 0.38
C TYR A 425 7.82 3.09 -0.96
N PRO A 426 7.83 3.96 -2.00
CA PRO A 426 8.21 3.56 -3.36
C PRO A 426 9.72 3.50 -3.54
N ASP A 427 10.32 2.46 -3.02
CA ASP A 427 11.76 2.22 -3.09
C ASP A 427 12.05 0.74 -3.31
N PRO A 428 12.98 0.37 -4.20
CA PRO A 428 13.41 -1.02 -4.38
C PRO A 428 13.87 -1.69 -3.09
N GLU A 429 14.46 -0.91 -2.18
CA GLU A 429 14.88 -1.38 -0.87
C GLU A 429 13.74 -2.02 -0.09
N ASN A 430 12.52 -1.47 -0.18
CA ASN A 430 11.34 -1.97 0.52
C ASN A 430 10.85 -3.35 0.03
N PHE A 431 11.39 -3.85 -1.07
CA PHE A 431 11.19 -5.22 -1.57
C PHE A 431 12.40 -6.11 -1.28
N LEU A 432 13.62 -5.57 -1.42
CA LEU A 432 14.84 -6.37 -1.32
C LEU A 432 15.23 -6.64 0.13
N PHE A 433 15.27 -5.62 0.98
CA PHE A 433 15.72 -5.75 2.36
C PHE A 433 14.74 -6.56 3.22
N PRO A 434 13.42 -6.24 3.27
CA PRO A 434 12.50 -7.00 4.10
C PRO A 434 12.37 -8.46 3.67
N LEU A 435 12.34 -8.74 2.36
CA LEU A 435 12.01 -10.08 1.86
C LEU A 435 13.22 -11.02 1.76
N PHE A 436 14.44 -10.49 1.59
CA PHE A 436 15.59 -11.32 1.23
C PHE A 436 16.84 -11.11 2.08
N HIS A 437 16.92 -10.04 2.89
CA HIS A 437 18.07 -9.88 3.78
C HIS A 437 17.99 -10.86 4.95
N SER A 438 19.11 -11.54 5.27
CA SER A 438 19.14 -12.61 6.27
C SER A 438 18.85 -12.13 7.71
N SER A 439 18.98 -10.84 8.01
CA SER A 439 18.61 -10.28 9.32
C SER A 439 17.09 -10.20 9.56
N ASN A 440 16.26 -10.37 8.51
CA ASN A 440 14.80 -10.22 8.56
C ASN A 440 14.03 -11.55 8.52
N LEU A 441 14.63 -12.64 8.96
CA LEU A 441 14.00 -13.97 8.94
C LEU A 441 12.65 -13.96 9.71
N GLY A 442 11.62 -14.52 9.10
CA GLY A 442 10.30 -14.70 9.69
C GLY A 442 9.50 -13.40 9.81
N PRO A 443 9.21 -12.89 11.02
CA PRO A 443 8.33 -11.73 11.23
C PRO A 443 8.80 -10.45 10.52
N GLY A 444 10.10 -10.29 10.32
CA GLY A 444 10.69 -9.14 9.62
C GLY A 444 10.37 -9.07 8.13
N GLY A 445 9.88 -10.16 7.54
CA GLY A 445 9.51 -10.20 6.11
C GLY A 445 10.11 -11.35 5.33
N ASN A 446 11.34 -11.77 5.60
CA ASN A 446 12.03 -12.88 4.93
C ASN A 446 11.46 -14.25 5.39
N ARG A 447 10.25 -14.53 4.95
CA ARG A 447 9.52 -15.74 5.30
C ARG A 447 9.98 -16.97 4.49
N ALA A 448 10.58 -16.74 3.32
CA ALA A 448 11.26 -17.78 2.55
C ALA A 448 12.55 -18.28 3.22
N ARG A 449 12.97 -17.64 4.32
CA ARG A 449 14.18 -17.95 5.09
C ARG A 449 15.43 -18.05 4.22
N TYR A 450 15.45 -17.24 3.18
CA TYR A 450 16.60 -17.13 2.28
C TYR A 450 17.78 -16.47 2.99
N SER A 451 18.98 -16.99 2.77
CA SER A 451 20.20 -16.43 3.32
C SER A 451 21.32 -16.53 2.30
N CYS A 452 21.82 -15.37 1.88
CA CYS A 452 22.94 -15.26 0.96
C CYS A 452 23.78 -14.05 1.33
N LYS A 453 25.00 -14.24 1.84
CA LYS A 453 25.89 -13.17 2.28
C LYS A 453 26.18 -12.14 1.20
N GLU A 454 26.24 -12.56 -0.07
CA GLU A 454 26.47 -11.63 -1.18
C GLU A 454 25.24 -10.74 -1.43
N VAL A 455 24.04 -11.30 -1.36
CA VAL A 455 22.78 -10.54 -1.44
C VAL A 455 22.68 -9.54 -0.28
N ASP A 456 22.95 -9.99 0.95
CA ASP A 456 22.95 -9.09 2.12
C ASP A 456 23.90 -7.92 1.90
N ARG A 457 25.15 -8.20 1.48
CA ARG A 457 26.17 -7.19 1.21
C ARG A 457 25.76 -6.20 0.11
N LEU A 458 25.12 -6.70 -0.96
CA LEU A 458 24.66 -5.86 -2.08
C LEU A 458 23.49 -4.98 -1.67
N ILE A 459 22.53 -5.51 -0.93
CA ILE A 459 21.41 -4.73 -0.37
C ILE A 459 21.92 -3.62 0.54
N GLU A 460 22.83 -3.94 1.46
CA GLU A 460 23.45 -2.95 2.37
C GLU A 460 24.23 -1.88 1.60
N LYS A 461 25.00 -2.25 0.58
CA LYS A 461 25.69 -1.27 -0.29
C LYS A 461 24.68 -0.35 -0.98
N GLY A 462 23.55 -0.87 -1.46
CA GLY A 462 22.49 -0.08 -2.06
C GLY A 462 21.83 0.87 -1.06
N GLN A 463 21.62 0.44 0.20
CA GLN A 463 21.10 1.29 1.26
C GLN A 463 22.00 2.48 1.59
N TYR A 464 23.34 2.29 1.53
CA TYR A 464 24.32 3.30 1.93
C TYR A 464 24.93 4.10 0.78
N ALA A 465 24.62 3.73 -0.46
CA ALA A 465 25.10 4.44 -1.65
C ALA A 465 24.51 5.86 -1.72
N THR A 466 25.35 6.85 -1.91
CA THR A 466 24.97 8.26 -2.11
C THR A 466 24.75 8.60 -3.58
N ASP A 467 25.37 7.86 -4.51
CA ASP A 467 25.14 7.99 -5.96
C ASP A 467 24.00 7.05 -6.40
N VAL A 468 23.05 7.56 -7.18
CA VAL A 468 21.89 6.80 -7.64
C VAL A 468 22.26 5.66 -8.60
N ARG A 469 23.33 5.82 -9.41
CA ARG A 469 23.78 4.79 -10.35
C ARG A 469 24.38 3.62 -9.61
N ASP A 470 25.24 3.90 -8.62
CA ASP A 470 25.84 2.86 -7.77
C ASP A 470 24.75 2.10 -7.01
N ARG A 471 23.77 2.83 -6.46
CA ARG A 471 22.63 2.25 -5.77
C ARG A 471 21.84 1.29 -6.66
N ASN A 472 21.47 1.75 -7.86
CA ASN A 472 20.72 0.94 -8.82
C ASN A 472 21.53 -0.30 -9.24
N TYR A 473 22.83 -0.16 -9.46
CA TYR A 473 23.71 -1.27 -9.77
C TYR A 473 23.73 -2.33 -8.66
N TYR A 474 23.86 -1.94 -7.40
CA TYR A 474 23.88 -2.90 -6.29
C TYR A 474 22.52 -3.61 -6.13
N TYR A 475 21.40 -2.91 -6.27
CA TYR A 475 20.08 -3.52 -6.21
C TYR A 475 19.79 -4.43 -7.39
N GLN A 476 20.24 -4.07 -8.59
CA GLN A 476 20.18 -4.94 -9.77
C GLN A 476 20.92 -6.25 -9.51
N GLN A 477 22.18 -6.18 -9.07
CA GLN A 477 22.96 -7.38 -8.79
C GLN A 477 22.34 -8.26 -7.69
N ALA A 478 21.76 -7.65 -6.65
CA ALA A 478 21.05 -8.38 -5.61
C ALA A 478 19.81 -9.09 -6.19
N GLU A 479 19.00 -8.38 -6.99
CA GLU A 479 17.78 -8.93 -7.60
C GLU A 479 18.11 -10.07 -8.58
N GLU A 480 19.15 -9.95 -9.40
CA GLU A 480 19.61 -11.00 -10.31
C GLU A 480 19.99 -12.29 -9.57
N ILE A 481 20.70 -12.17 -8.45
CA ILE A 481 21.03 -13.32 -7.60
C ILE A 481 19.77 -13.94 -6.99
N ILE A 482 18.87 -13.13 -6.44
CA ILE A 482 17.61 -13.59 -5.85
C ILE A 482 16.77 -14.36 -6.88
N VAL A 483 16.61 -13.80 -8.07
CA VAL A 483 15.84 -14.43 -9.14
C VAL A 483 16.49 -15.75 -9.59
N ARG A 484 17.82 -15.79 -9.74
CA ARG A 484 18.59 -16.98 -10.07
C ARG A 484 18.46 -18.07 -9.01
N ASP A 485 18.52 -17.70 -7.72
CA ASP A 485 18.50 -18.62 -6.58
C ASP A 485 17.07 -19.09 -6.24
N ALA A 486 16.08 -18.42 -6.80
CA ALA A 486 14.65 -18.74 -6.75
C ALA A 486 14.11 -19.07 -5.35
N PRO A 487 14.34 -18.27 -4.29
CA PRO A 487 13.69 -18.50 -2.99
C PRO A 487 12.17 -18.35 -3.07
N CYS A 488 11.70 -17.65 -4.10
CA CYS A 488 10.31 -17.46 -4.44
C CYS A 488 10.09 -17.63 -5.94
N VAL A 489 8.90 -18.13 -6.32
CA VAL A 489 8.38 -17.96 -7.67
C VAL A 489 7.59 -16.66 -7.69
N PHE A 490 8.10 -15.63 -8.39
CA PHE A 490 7.41 -14.35 -8.52
C PHE A 490 6.37 -14.45 -9.62
N PHE A 491 5.10 -14.18 -9.32
CA PHE A 491 4.00 -14.37 -10.26
C PHE A 491 3.68 -13.09 -11.02
N TRP A 492 3.20 -12.07 -10.35
CA TRP A 492 2.78 -10.79 -10.95
C TRP A 492 2.86 -9.62 -9.97
N HIS A 493 2.85 -8.45 -10.56
CA HIS A 493 2.52 -7.20 -9.90
C HIS A 493 1.07 -6.86 -10.24
N LYS A 494 0.19 -6.84 -9.22
CA LYS A 494 -1.24 -6.65 -9.39
C LYS A 494 -1.54 -5.25 -9.92
N THR A 495 -2.47 -5.16 -10.86
CA THR A 495 -3.07 -3.90 -11.31
C THR A 495 -4.42 -3.74 -10.62
N ASP A 496 -4.64 -2.61 -9.96
CA ASP A 496 -5.93 -2.26 -9.40
C ASP A 496 -6.75 -1.50 -10.43
N TYR A 497 -8.04 -1.81 -10.48
CA TYR A 497 -9.02 -1.21 -11.37
C TYR A 497 -10.07 -0.47 -10.55
N LEU A 498 -10.29 0.79 -10.89
CA LEU A 498 -11.31 1.61 -10.27
C LEU A 498 -12.31 2.04 -11.36
N VAL A 499 -13.56 2.20 -10.98
CA VAL A 499 -14.56 2.79 -11.86
C VAL A 499 -15.08 4.08 -11.23
N LYS A 500 -15.27 5.10 -12.08
CA LYS A 500 -15.74 6.41 -11.65
C LYS A 500 -17.03 6.80 -12.37
N GLN A 501 -17.84 7.63 -11.72
CA GLN A 501 -19.02 8.21 -12.33
C GLN A 501 -18.65 9.16 -13.48
N PRO A 502 -19.49 9.27 -14.54
CA PRO A 502 -19.21 10.13 -15.70
C PRO A 502 -19.02 11.61 -15.38
N TRP A 503 -19.67 12.11 -14.33
CA TRP A 503 -19.56 13.51 -13.87
C TRP A 503 -18.27 13.80 -13.12
N ILE A 504 -17.55 12.78 -12.65
CA ILE A 504 -16.26 12.98 -11.97
C ILE A 504 -15.17 13.28 -13.01
N LYS A 505 -14.58 14.47 -12.91
CA LYS A 505 -13.48 14.94 -13.76
C LYS A 505 -12.19 15.08 -12.95
N GLY A 506 -11.05 15.08 -13.64
CA GLY A 506 -9.73 15.27 -13.01
C GLY A 506 -9.30 14.17 -12.04
N TYR A 507 -10.11 13.13 -11.80
CA TYR A 507 -9.74 12.00 -10.95
C TYR A 507 -8.59 11.21 -11.56
N LYS A 508 -7.57 10.97 -10.75
CA LYS A 508 -6.42 10.14 -11.04
C LYS A 508 -6.29 9.07 -9.96
N ALA A 509 -6.07 7.83 -10.36
CA ALA A 509 -5.75 6.76 -9.43
C ALA A 509 -4.26 6.78 -9.10
N TYR A 510 -3.91 6.43 -7.87
CA TYR A 510 -2.53 6.40 -7.38
C TYR A 510 -2.22 5.06 -6.71
N SER A 511 -1.01 4.57 -6.93
CA SER A 511 -0.52 3.32 -6.33
C SER A 511 -0.30 3.43 -4.82
N ILE A 512 -0.08 4.64 -4.33
CA ILE A 512 0.09 4.97 -2.92
C ILE A 512 -0.89 6.09 -2.56
N TYR A 513 -1.66 5.90 -1.51
CA TYR A 513 -2.71 6.83 -1.05
C TYR A 513 -2.18 8.22 -0.67
N THR A 514 -0.91 8.34 -0.26
CA THR A 514 -0.30 9.63 0.10
C THR A 514 -0.13 10.58 -1.08
N MET A 515 -0.15 10.07 -2.31
CA MET A 515 -0.07 10.88 -3.53
C MET A 515 -1.38 11.62 -3.82
N ASP A 516 -2.51 11.10 -3.36
CA ASP A 516 -3.82 11.70 -3.58
C ASP A 516 -4.16 12.72 -2.49
N LYS A 517 -4.00 13.99 -2.79
CA LYS A 517 -4.43 15.10 -1.92
C LYS A 517 -5.91 15.51 -2.15
N GLY A 518 -6.58 14.95 -3.16
CA GLY A 518 -7.97 15.29 -3.50
C GLY A 518 -8.15 16.64 -4.21
N THR A 519 -7.08 17.38 -4.49
CA THR A 519 -7.17 18.73 -5.08
C THR A 519 -7.43 18.74 -6.57
N GLY A 520 -7.13 17.64 -7.27
CA GLY A 520 -7.31 17.51 -8.73
C GLY A 520 -8.73 17.19 -9.18
N ILE A 521 -9.63 16.80 -8.27
CA ILE A 521 -10.97 16.30 -8.58
C ILE A 521 -11.96 17.46 -8.69
N TRP A 522 -12.90 17.37 -9.67
CA TRP A 522 -14.00 18.30 -9.84
C TRP A 522 -15.24 17.62 -10.45
N LEU A 523 -16.42 18.27 -10.28
CA LEU A 523 -17.73 17.79 -10.71
C LEU A 523 -18.19 18.46 -12.00
#